data_cd7065cbc6307f441b820dea667c44db
#
_entry.id   cd7065cbc6307f441b820dea667c44db
#
_cell.length_a   1.000
_cell.length_b   1.000
_cell.length_c   1.000
_cell.angle_alpha   90.00
_cell.angle_beta   90.00
_cell.angle_gamma   90.00
#
_symmetry.space_group_name_H-M   'P 1'
#
loop_
_entity.id
_entity.type
_entity.pdbx_description
1 polymer ?
#
loop_
_entity_poly.entity_id
_entity_poly.type
_entity_poly.pdbx_seq_one_letter_code
_entity_poly.pdbx_strand_id
1 'polypeptide(L)' 'MNWEEAIVRVLSEERGPLHYVEITQRIISKGYYEPRGVTPENSVGMYLRRNPNLFERVSKGVYKLIE' A
#
# COMPACT_ATOMS: atom_id res chain seq x y z
N MET A 1 7.26 7.49 8.44
CA MET A 1 7.62 6.46 7.43
C MET A 1 7.44 7.03 6.03
N ASN A 2 8.12 6.47 5.04
CA ASN A 2 7.83 6.81 3.66
C ASN A 2 6.68 5.91 3.16
N TRP A 3 6.21 6.14 1.93
CA TRP A 3 5.11 5.36 1.37
C TRP A 3 5.39 3.86 1.36
N GLU A 4 6.59 3.47 0.92
CA GLU A 4 6.96 2.05 0.82
C GLU A 4 6.91 1.37 2.17
N GLU A 5 7.51 1.99 3.18
CA GLU A 5 7.50 1.44 4.54
C GLU A 5 6.08 1.33 5.09
N ALA A 6 5.26 2.35 4.85
CA ALA A 6 3.88 2.35 5.30
C ALA A 6 3.06 1.24 4.65
N ILE A 7 3.26 1.03 3.34
CA ILE A 7 2.57 -0.03 2.61
C ILE A 7 2.96 -1.41 3.15
N VAL A 8 4.27 -1.63 3.33
CA VAL A 8 4.76 -2.90 3.89
C VAL A 8 4.17 -3.14 5.27
N ARG A 9 4.13 -2.10 6.10
CA ARG A 9 3.59 -2.21 7.45
C ARG A 9 2.13 -2.62 7.44
N VAL A 10 1.31 -1.97 6.63
CA VAL A 10 -0.11 -2.28 6.55
C VAL A 10 -0.34 -3.70 6.05
N LEU A 11 0.35 -4.11 4.98
CA LEU A 11 0.18 -5.45 4.44
C LEU A 11 0.68 -6.53 5.40
N SER A 12 1.72 -6.23 6.15
CA SER A 12 2.23 -7.12 7.19
C SER A 12 1.22 -7.34 8.31
N GLU A 13 0.59 -6.26 8.75
CA GLU A 13 -0.37 -6.29 9.85
C GLU A 13 -1.67 -6.99 9.47
N GLU A 14 -2.14 -6.76 8.25
CA GLU A 14 -3.41 -7.31 7.79
C GLU A 14 -3.30 -8.75 7.30
N ARG A 15 -2.09 -9.20 6.99
CA ARG A 15 -1.79 -10.59 6.60
C ARG A 15 -2.60 -11.10 5.42
N GLY A 16 -2.96 -10.23 4.51
CA GLY A 16 -3.72 -10.67 3.36
C GLY A 16 -3.75 -9.63 2.28
N PRO A 17 -4.22 -10.01 1.09
CA PRO A 17 -4.30 -9.04 0.00
C PRO A 17 -5.30 -7.95 0.31
N LEU A 18 -4.96 -6.72 -0.07
CA LEU A 18 -5.83 -5.57 0.08
C LEU A 18 -5.87 -4.77 -1.21
N HIS A 19 -7.02 -4.17 -1.48
CA HIS A 19 -7.14 -3.21 -2.58
C HIS A 19 -6.31 -1.96 -2.25
N TYR A 20 -5.68 -1.36 -3.28
CA TYR A 20 -4.78 -0.23 -3.04
C TYR A 20 -5.46 0.96 -2.36
N VAL A 21 -6.74 1.15 -2.61
CA VAL A 21 -7.52 2.20 -1.92
C VAL A 21 -7.63 1.89 -0.43
N GLU A 22 -7.87 0.63 -0.11
CA GLU A 22 -7.94 0.17 1.28
C GLU A 22 -6.59 0.33 1.99
N ILE A 23 -5.50 -0.02 1.31
CA ILE A 23 -4.16 0.17 1.85
C ILE A 23 -3.93 1.65 2.18
N THR A 24 -4.31 2.53 1.27
CA THR A 24 -4.17 3.98 1.45
C THR A 24 -4.94 4.45 2.68
N GLN A 25 -6.20 4.03 2.80
CA GLN A 25 -7.04 4.42 3.92
C GLN A 25 -6.47 3.97 5.25
N ARG A 26 -5.92 2.77 5.31
CA ARG A 26 -5.33 2.26 6.55
C ARG A 26 -4.05 2.99 6.92
N ILE A 27 -3.23 3.34 5.93
CA ILE A 27 -2.03 4.13 6.17
C ILE A 27 -2.39 5.47 6.80
N ILE A 28 -3.39 6.14 6.26
CA ILE A 28 -3.81 7.44 6.75
C ILE A 28 -4.44 7.32 8.13
N SER A 29 -5.34 6.37 8.31
CA SER A 29 -6.04 6.24 9.59
C SER A 29 -5.11 5.80 10.72
N LYS A 30 -4.05 5.07 10.42
CA LYS A 30 -3.06 4.66 11.42
C LYS A 30 -1.94 5.69 11.62
N GLY A 31 -1.94 6.74 10.81
CA GLY A 31 -0.94 7.78 10.91
C GLY A 31 0.45 7.36 10.46
N TYR A 32 0.57 6.33 9.63
CA TYR A 32 1.86 5.84 9.18
C TYR A 32 2.50 6.75 8.15
N TYR A 33 1.69 7.50 7.42
CA TYR A 33 2.18 8.49 6.47
C TYR A 33 1.13 9.57 6.28
N GLU A 34 1.59 10.81 6.21
CA GLU A 34 0.71 11.95 5.99
C GLU A 34 0.88 12.40 4.54
N PRO A 35 -0.11 12.13 3.67
CA PRO A 35 0.03 12.47 2.26
C PRO A 35 0.00 13.98 2.02
N ARG A 36 0.77 14.41 1.03
CA ARG A 36 0.88 15.82 0.66
C ARG A 36 0.15 16.16 -0.62
N GLY A 37 -0.49 15.18 -1.23
CA GLY A 37 -1.21 15.37 -2.48
C GLY A 37 -2.68 15.15 -2.33
N VAL A 38 -3.44 15.44 -3.39
CA VAL A 38 -4.89 15.27 -3.39
C VAL A 38 -5.34 13.85 -3.77
N THR A 39 -4.42 13.03 -4.29
CA THR A 39 -4.74 11.66 -4.70
C THR A 39 -3.72 10.68 -4.14
N PRO A 40 -3.74 10.45 -2.80
CA PRO A 40 -2.75 9.56 -2.18
C PRO A 40 -2.82 8.12 -2.68
N GLU A 41 -4.00 7.66 -3.10
CA GLU A 41 -4.15 6.31 -3.65
C GLU A 41 -3.38 6.13 -4.97
N ASN A 42 -3.17 7.21 -5.73
CA ASN A 42 -2.36 7.13 -6.93
C ASN A 42 -0.88 6.89 -6.59
N SER A 43 -0.41 7.53 -5.53
CA SER A 43 0.96 7.31 -5.04
C SER A 43 1.15 5.88 -4.56
N VAL A 44 0.21 5.38 -3.79
CA VAL A 44 0.26 4.00 -3.29
C VAL A 44 0.26 3.02 -4.45
N GLY A 45 -0.65 3.20 -5.41
CA GLY A 45 -0.72 2.34 -6.59
C GLY A 45 0.58 2.34 -7.38
N MET A 46 1.21 3.49 -7.51
CA MET A 46 2.49 3.61 -8.21
C MET A 46 3.58 2.80 -7.52
N TYR A 47 3.69 2.92 -6.19
CA TYR A 47 4.69 2.17 -5.44
C TYR A 47 4.47 0.66 -5.54
N LEU A 48 3.21 0.24 -5.49
CA LEU A 48 2.88 -1.18 -5.62
C LEU A 48 3.31 -1.73 -6.97
N ARG A 49 3.06 -0.98 -8.05
CA ARG A 49 3.41 -1.42 -9.41
C ARG A 49 4.91 -1.39 -9.67
N ARG A 50 5.63 -0.48 -9.02
CA ARG A 50 7.07 -0.30 -9.24
C ARG A 50 7.95 -1.27 -8.44
N ASN A 51 7.37 -1.99 -7.50
CA ASN A 51 8.12 -2.89 -6.64
C ASN A 51 7.57 -4.31 -6.72
N PRO A 52 7.63 -4.95 -7.90
CA PRO A 52 7.08 -6.30 -8.06
C PRO A 52 7.83 -7.37 -7.26
N ASN A 53 9.03 -7.05 -6.78
CA ASN A 53 9.79 -7.93 -5.90
C ASN A 53 9.29 -7.89 -4.45
N LEU A 54 8.50 -6.89 -4.09
CA LEU A 54 7.95 -6.76 -2.74
C LEU A 54 6.45 -7.04 -2.70
N PHE A 55 5.74 -6.68 -3.76
CA PHE A 55 4.28 -6.75 -3.78
C PHE A 55 3.80 -7.55 -4.98
N GLU A 56 2.94 -8.52 -4.72
CA GLU A 56 2.34 -9.33 -5.78
C GLU A 56 0.93 -8.84 -6.07
N ARG A 57 0.62 -8.62 -7.35
CA ARG A 57 -0.73 -8.29 -7.77
C ARG A 57 -1.57 -9.56 -7.81
N VAL A 58 -2.57 -9.63 -6.97
CA VAL A 58 -3.46 -10.80 -6.86
C VAL A 58 -4.61 -10.71 -7.85
N SER A 59 -5.16 -9.51 -7.99
CA SER A 59 -6.22 -9.23 -8.95
C SER A 59 -6.18 -7.73 -9.22
N LYS A 60 -7.13 -7.22 -10.01
CA LYS A 60 -7.13 -5.81 -10.38
C LYS A 60 -7.16 -4.92 -9.15
N GLY A 61 -6.10 -4.15 -8.95
CA GLY A 61 -5.97 -3.22 -7.83
C GLY A 61 -5.70 -3.86 -6.48
N VAL A 62 -5.61 -5.19 -6.41
CA VAL A 62 -5.42 -5.92 -5.15
C VAL A 62 -4.00 -6.47 -5.08
N TYR A 63 -3.32 -6.17 -3.99
CA TYR A 63 -1.92 -6.52 -3.82
C TYR A 63 -1.67 -7.18 -2.47
N LYS A 64 -0.64 -8.00 -2.42
CA LYS A 64 -0.17 -8.59 -1.16
C LYS A 64 1.35 -8.49 -1.07
N LEU A 65 1.84 -8.61 0.16
CA LEU A 65 3.28 -8.63 0.40
C LEU A 65 3.84 -10.00 0.00
N ILE A 66 4.95 -10.00 -0.72
CA ILE A 66 5.67 -11.24 -1.05
C ILE A 66 6.54 -11.58 0.16
N GLU A 67 6.39 -12.77 0.66
CA GLU A 67 7.17 -13.26 1.81
C GLU A 67 8.26 -14.22 1.41
#